data_601fa2fbacdec98b6c48224f8d3fa479
#
_entry.id   601fa2fbacdec98b6c48224f8d3fa479
#
_cell.length_a   1.000
_cell.length_b   1.000
_cell.length_c   1.000
_cell.angle_alpha   90.00
_cell.angle_beta   90.00
_cell.angle_gamma   90.00
#
_symmetry.space_group_name_H-M   'P 1'
#
loop_
_entity.id
_entity.type
_entity.pdbx_description
1 polymer ?
#
loop_
_entity_poly.entity_id
_entity_poly.type
_entity_poly.pdbx_seq_one_letter_code
_entity_poly.pdbx_strand_id
1 'polypeptide(L)'
;LSIRRQRQMCIRDRATAVRLAAACGRRLDDASPYADGFYQRDAAGGSVRVHAVLPPVVEHPCLSLRVLGTASTSLNDLVRSGSVPPDMADELRSLVRSRQAFVVSGGTGAGKTTLLSALLAEVSPDERIVCVEDTRELHPRHPHVVALTTTSPNVEGQGEITLRDVVKQTLRMRPDRIVVGEIRGAEIQELFAALNTGHDGGCGTIHANGPEEIPARCEALGAMAGMSPESVRTQFRAAIRVVVHVERTSSRRLASVGVVPPVGKNSSFFDGNRNDEQPLYPGVSSSPGVVMVWTADGGRTDAWPLWERIVRGGAR
;
A
#
# COMPACT_ATOMS: atom_id res chain seq x y z
N LEU A 1 17.70 27.86 -39.07
CA LEU A 1 17.71 26.38 -38.93
C LEU A 1 17.07 25.89 -37.64
N SER A 2 17.02 26.70 -36.54
CA SER A 2 16.49 26.29 -35.25
C SER A 2 14.94 26.20 -35.24
N ILE A 3 14.22 27.16 -35.79
CA ILE A 3 12.76 27.26 -35.75
C ILE A 3 12.07 26.11 -36.51
N ARG A 4 12.59 25.69 -37.65
CA ARG A 4 12.05 24.54 -38.40
C ARG A 4 12.28 23.21 -37.67
N ARG A 5 13.43 23.01 -37.01
CA ARG A 5 13.70 21.82 -36.21
C ARG A 5 12.83 21.76 -34.95
N GLN A 6 12.64 22.89 -34.26
CA GLN A 6 11.75 22.97 -33.12
C GLN A 6 10.28 22.66 -33.49
N ARG A 7 9.74 23.23 -34.59
CA ARG A 7 8.41 22.91 -35.09
C ARG A 7 8.25 21.44 -35.46
N GLN A 8 9.24 20.84 -36.12
CA GLN A 8 9.17 19.41 -36.45
C GLN A 8 9.29 18.50 -35.21
N MET A 9 10.08 18.90 -34.21
CA MET A 9 10.13 18.18 -32.91
C MET A 9 8.77 18.27 -32.19
N CYS A 10 8.22 19.47 -32.03
CA CYS A 10 6.90 19.64 -31.36
C CYS A 10 5.77 18.87 -32.07
N ILE A 11 5.75 18.82 -33.40
CA ILE A 11 4.76 18.06 -34.16
C ILE A 11 4.95 16.54 -33.95
N ARG A 12 6.20 16.08 -33.98
CA ARG A 12 6.52 14.66 -33.72
C ARG A 12 6.19 14.27 -32.29
N ASP A 13 6.51 15.13 -31.34
CA ASP A 13 6.27 14.90 -29.93
C ASP A 13 4.77 14.83 -29.64
N ARG A 14 3.96 15.76 -30.22
CA ARG A 14 2.51 15.71 -30.13
C ARG A 14 1.94 14.43 -30.74
N ALA A 15 2.35 14.08 -31.96
CA ALA A 15 1.87 12.88 -32.64
C ALA A 15 2.28 11.61 -31.85
N THR A 16 3.45 11.60 -31.26
CA THR A 16 3.92 10.49 -30.42
C THR A 16 3.08 10.39 -29.13
N ALA A 17 2.81 11.51 -28.46
CA ALA A 17 1.99 11.56 -27.26
C ALA A 17 0.56 11.05 -27.54
N VAL A 18 -0.07 11.54 -28.63
CA VAL A 18 -1.41 11.11 -29.05
C VAL A 18 -1.46 9.61 -29.37
N ARG A 19 -0.45 9.09 -30.09
CA ARG A 19 -0.36 7.66 -30.44
C ARG A 19 -0.18 6.79 -29.19
N LEU A 20 0.66 7.21 -28.25
CA LEU A 20 0.84 6.47 -26.99
C LEU A 20 -0.42 6.50 -26.12
N ALA A 21 -1.09 7.66 -26.04
CA ALA A 21 -2.38 7.74 -25.33
C ALA A 21 -3.42 6.83 -25.98
N ALA A 22 -3.53 6.85 -27.31
CA ALA A 22 -4.45 5.96 -28.04
C ALA A 22 -4.11 4.47 -27.85
N ALA A 23 -2.83 4.11 -27.80
CA ALA A 23 -2.39 2.75 -27.49
C ALA A 23 -2.74 2.32 -26.05
N CYS A 24 -2.92 3.28 -25.15
CA CYS A 24 -3.43 3.06 -23.79
C CYS A 24 -4.98 3.11 -23.70
N GLY A 25 -5.69 3.22 -24.84
CA GLY A 25 -7.15 3.39 -24.88
C GLY A 25 -7.63 4.76 -24.36
N ARG A 26 -6.77 5.80 -24.44
CA ARG A 26 -7.04 7.15 -23.94
C ARG A 26 -7.12 8.16 -25.06
N ARG A 27 -8.05 9.11 -24.92
CA ARG A 27 -8.13 10.30 -25.79
C ARG A 27 -7.11 11.33 -25.30
N LEU A 28 -6.42 11.96 -26.25
CA LEU A 28 -5.49 13.07 -26.01
C LEU A 28 -5.57 14.05 -27.19
N ASP A 29 -6.21 15.17 -26.97
CA ASP A 29 -6.39 16.24 -27.97
C ASP A 29 -6.56 17.61 -27.30
N ASP A 30 -6.97 18.63 -28.05
CA ASP A 30 -7.14 19.99 -27.51
C ASP A 30 -8.30 20.10 -26.51
N ALA A 31 -9.31 19.24 -26.60
CA ALA A 31 -10.43 19.20 -25.68
C ALA A 31 -10.12 18.35 -24.43
N SER A 32 -9.16 17.43 -24.53
CA SER A 32 -8.65 16.61 -23.44
C SER A 32 -7.12 16.62 -23.47
N PRO A 33 -6.47 17.69 -22.95
CA PRO A 33 -5.05 17.94 -23.16
C PRO A 33 -4.12 17.11 -22.26
N TYR A 34 -4.64 16.19 -21.46
CA TYR A 34 -3.87 15.26 -20.64
C TYR A 34 -4.50 13.87 -20.66
N ALA A 35 -3.64 12.86 -20.61
CA ALA A 35 -4.05 11.46 -20.56
C ALA A 35 -3.13 10.66 -19.64
N ASP A 36 -3.69 9.79 -18.84
CA ASP A 36 -2.97 8.80 -18.04
C ASP A 36 -3.46 7.40 -18.42
N GLY A 37 -2.53 6.48 -18.69
CA GLY A 37 -2.88 5.15 -19.12
C GLY A 37 -1.73 4.17 -19.01
N PHE A 38 -1.99 2.92 -19.37
CA PHE A 38 -1.03 1.83 -19.31
C PHE A 38 -0.87 1.20 -20.68
N TYR A 39 0.37 1.16 -21.14
CA TYR A 39 0.75 0.43 -22.32
C TYR A 39 1.32 -0.94 -21.93
N GLN A 40 0.67 -2.00 -22.36
CA GLN A 40 1.17 -3.37 -22.18
C GLN A 40 2.20 -3.68 -23.29
N ARG A 41 3.44 -4.03 -22.91
CA ARG A 41 4.51 -4.31 -23.86
C ARG A 41 4.43 -5.66 -24.53
N ASP A 42 4.08 -6.70 -23.75
CA ASP A 42 4.06 -8.09 -24.22
C ASP A 42 3.26 -8.99 -23.27
N ALA A 43 3.10 -10.25 -23.69
CA ALA A 43 2.46 -11.29 -22.89
C ALA A 43 3.25 -11.67 -21.62
N ALA A 44 4.52 -11.29 -21.51
CA ALA A 44 5.36 -11.53 -20.33
C ALA A 44 5.10 -10.52 -19.20
N GLY A 45 4.17 -9.57 -19.39
CA GLY A 45 3.62 -8.74 -18.34
C GLY A 45 4.36 -7.44 -18.08
N GLY A 46 5.27 -7.00 -18.95
CA GLY A 46 5.88 -5.70 -18.86
C GLY A 46 4.88 -4.60 -19.22
N SER A 47 4.56 -3.69 -18.32
CA SER A 47 3.72 -2.52 -18.60
C SER A 47 4.47 -1.22 -18.41
N VAL A 48 4.04 -0.18 -19.13
CA VAL A 48 4.57 1.17 -19.00
C VAL A 48 3.42 2.09 -18.68
N ARG A 49 3.48 2.77 -17.54
CA ARG A 49 2.57 3.87 -17.26
C ARG A 49 2.96 5.04 -18.15
N VAL A 50 2.01 5.56 -18.89
CA VAL A 50 2.16 6.68 -19.79
C VAL A 50 1.31 7.82 -19.27
N HIS A 51 1.95 8.94 -18.95
CA HIS A 51 1.26 10.20 -18.69
C HIS A 51 1.68 11.22 -19.73
N ALA A 52 0.71 11.77 -20.44
CA ALA A 52 0.92 12.72 -21.53
C ALA A 52 0.17 14.01 -21.26
N VAL A 53 0.81 15.15 -21.55
CA VAL A 53 0.19 16.47 -21.41
C VAL A 53 0.50 17.28 -22.66
N LEU A 54 -0.52 17.96 -23.20
CA LEU A 54 -0.43 18.83 -24.37
C LEU A 54 -0.62 20.32 -24.00
N PRO A 55 -0.21 21.24 -24.88
CA PRO A 55 -0.65 22.62 -24.79
C PRO A 55 -2.20 22.72 -24.81
N PRO A 56 -2.81 23.68 -24.10
CA PRO A 56 -2.21 24.85 -23.44
C PRO A 56 -1.76 24.59 -21.98
N VAL A 57 -1.90 23.36 -21.45
CA VAL A 57 -1.53 23.04 -20.06
C VAL A 57 -0.03 23.13 -19.85
N VAL A 58 0.74 22.79 -20.89
CA VAL A 58 2.21 22.89 -20.95
C VAL A 58 2.60 23.69 -22.19
N GLU A 59 3.79 24.27 -22.21
CA GLU A 59 4.29 24.99 -23.38
C GLU A 59 4.57 24.06 -24.58
N HIS A 60 5.13 22.89 -24.29
CA HIS A 60 5.45 21.85 -25.27
C HIS A 60 4.89 20.50 -24.81
N PRO A 61 4.51 19.57 -25.75
CA PRO A 61 4.05 18.25 -25.41
C PRO A 61 5.00 17.54 -24.45
N CYS A 62 4.47 17.04 -23.32
CA CYS A 62 5.24 16.38 -22.28
C CYS A 62 4.80 14.93 -22.14
N LEU A 63 5.76 14.00 -22.05
CA LEU A 63 5.55 12.58 -21.81
C LEU A 63 6.33 12.15 -20.56
N SER A 64 5.63 11.53 -19.63
CA SER A 64 6.20 10.83 -18.49
C SER A 64 5.97 9.33 -18.66
N LEU A 65 7.06 8.56 -18.76
CA LEU A 65 7.02 7.12 -18.95
C LEU A 65 7.62 6.42 -17.72
N ARG A 66 6.83 5.59 -17.06
CA ARG A 66 7.29 4.76 -15.94
C ARG A 66 7.17 3.30 -16.31
N VAL A 67 8.32 2.66 -16.52
CA VAL A 67 8.38 1.20 -16.75
C VAL A 67 8.08 0.50 -15.43
N LEU A 68 7.04 -0.31 -15.41
CA LEU A 68 6.68 -1.14 -14.28
C LEU A 68 7.42 -2.48 -14.42
N GLY A 69 8.22 -2.80 -13.42
CA GLY A 69 8.97 -4.05 -13.39
C GLY A 69 8.06 -5.21 -13.03
N THR A 70 8.23 -6.33 -13.71
CA THR A 70 7.57 -7.62 -13.39
C THR A 70 8.42 -8.48 -12.46
N ALA A 71 9.64 -8.02 -12.12
CA ALA A 71 10.55 -8.77 -11.27
C ALA A 71 9.99 -8.88 -9.85
N SER A 72 9.61 -10.09 -9.47
CA SER A 72 9.24 -10.42 -8.10
C SER A 72 10.50 -10.50 -7.26
N THR A 73 10.57 -9.64 -6.24
CA THR A 73 11.65 -9.63 -5.24
C THR A 73 11.23 -10.50 -4.06
N SER A 74 12.07 -11.43 -3.63
CA SER A 74 11.83 -12.21 -2.42
C SER A 74 12.31 -11.46 -1.17
N LEU A 75 11.85 -11.89 0.00
CA LEU A 75 12.33 -11.35 1.28
C LEU A 75 13.83 -11.58 1.45
N ASN A 76 14.35 -12.73 0.98
CA ASN A 76 15.79 -13.02 0.97
C ASN A 76 16.58 -12.07 0.05
N ASP A 77 16.00 -11.61 -1.06
CA ASP A 77 16.64 -10.60 -1.92
C ASP A 77 16.74 -9.25 -1.18
N LEU A 78 15.72 -8.88 -0.42
CA LEU A 78 15.74 -7.68 0.41
C LEU A 78 16.77 -7.76 1.55
N VAL A 79 16.96 -8.94 2.13
CA VAL A 79 18.04 -9.18 3.10
C VAL A 79 19.40 -9.04 2.44
N ARG A 80 19.61 -9.67 1.29
CA ARG A 80 20.91 -9.60 0.56
C ARG A 80 21.26 -8.18 0.11
N SER A 81 20.26 -7.37 -0.22
CA SER A 81 20.46 -5.96 -0.58
C SER A 81 20.67 -5.03 0.62
N GLY A 82 20.57 -5.54 1.85
CA GLY A 82 20.61 -4.73 3.07
C GLY A 82 19.36 -3.89 3.32
N SER A 83 18.28 -4.11 2.53
CA SER A 83 17.02 -3.38 2.71
C SER A 83 16.24 -3.85 3.94
N VAL A 84 16.39 -5.10 4.34
CA VAL A 84 15.78 -5.70 5.53
C VAL A 84 16.87 -6.40 6.33
N PRO A 85 17.03 -6.12 7.64
CA PRO A 85 17.95 -6.85 8.51
C PRO A 85 17.56 -8.34 8.61
N PRO A 86 18.54 -9.27 8.70
CA PRO A 86 18.27 -10.71 8.74
C PRO A 86 17.34 -11.13 9.90
N ASP A 87 17.55 -10.60 11.09
CA ASP A 87 16.74 -10.86 12.29
C ASP A 87 15.29 -10.39 12.10
N MET A 88 15.10 -9.24 11.47
CA MET A 88 13.77 -8.73 11.17
C MET A 88 13.08 -9.48 10.03
N ALA A 89 13.80 -10.10 9.12
CA ALA A 89 13.20 -10.94 8.09
C ALA A 89 12.44 -12.13 8.70
N ASP A 90 12.99 -12.79 9.74
CA ASP A 90 12.32 -13.88 10.43
C ASP A 90 11.09 -13.41 11.23
N GLU A 91 11.17 -12.23 11.81
CA GLU A 91 10.04 -11.62 12.50
C GLU A 91 8.92 -11.25 11.49
N LEU A 92 9.27 -10.71 10.33
CA LEU A 92 8.30 -10.41 9.27
C LEU A 92 7.66 -11.69 8.68
N ARG A 93 8.40 -12.80 8.57
CA ARG A 93 7.83 -14.12 8.24
C ARG A 93 6.82 -14.57 9.30
N SER A 94 7.18 -14.38 10.58
CA SER A 94 6.27 -14.68 11.70
C SER A 94 5.00 -13.85 11.66
N LEU A 95 5.11 -12.55 11.32
CA LEU A 95 3.96 -11.66 11.09
C LEU A 95 3.01 -12.21 10.02
N VAL A 96 3.55 -12.62 8.88
CA VAL A 96 2.73 -13.18 7.78
C VAL A 96 2.05 -14.48 8.21
N ARG A 97 2.78 -15.38 8.87
CA ARG A 97 2.26 -16.68 9.34
C ARG A 97 1.19 -16.55 10.42
N SER A 98 1.33 -15.57 11.31
CA SER A 98 0.36 -15.33 12.39
C SER A 98 -0.96 -14.72 11.90
N ARG A 99 -1.07 -14.43 10.59
CA ARG A 99 -2.28 -13.84 9.95
C ARG A 99 -2.71 -12.53 10.60
N GLN A 100 -1.77 -11.77 11.16
CA GLN A 100 -2.08 -10.44 11.66
C GLN A 100 -2.24 -9.47 10.49
N ALA A 101 -3.26 -8.62 10.55
CA ALA A 101 -3.45 -7.58 9.56
C ALA A 101 -2.40 -6.46 9.76
N PHE A 102 -1.79 -6.04 8.68
CA PHE A 102 -0.72 -5.04 8.72
C PHE A 102 -0.77 -4.06 7.56
N VAL A 103 -0.15 -2.91 7.73
CA VAL A 103 0.08 -1.95 6.65
C VAL A 103 1.56 -1.68 6.47
N VAL A 104 1.99 -1.54 5.22
CA VAL A 104 3.33 -1.07 4.87
C VAL A 104 3.26 0.41 4.55
N SER A 105 3.95 1.24 5.32
CA SER A 105 3.97 2.69 5.15
C SER A 105 5.31 3.20 4.65
N GLY A 106 5.33 4.41 4.12
CA GLY A 106 6.53 5.07 3.66
C GLY A 106 6.27 6.10 2.56
N GLY A 107 7.27 6.89 2.25
CA GLY A 107 7.24 7.89 1.20
C GLY A 107 7.14 7.32 -0.22
N THR A 108 7.06 8.21 -1.21
CA THR A 108 7.07 7.80 -2.62
C THR A 108 8.42 7.18 -2.99
N GLY A 109 8.38 6.00 -3.64
CA GLY A 109 9.58 5.28 -4.05
C GLY A 109 10.38 4.64 -2.92
N ALA A 110 9.87 4.61 -1.68
CA ALA A 110 10.51 3.98 -0.53
C ALA A 110 10.58 2.45 -0.63
N GLY A 111 9.77 1.82 -1.49
CA GLY A 111 9.79 0.36 -1.68
C GLY A 111 8.62 -0.37 -1.02
N LYS A 112 7.53 0.34 -0.66
CA LYS A 112 6.33 -0.24 -0.03
C LYS A 112 5.80 -1.46 -0.79
N THR A 113 5.48 -1.29 -2.07
CA THR A 113 4.95 -2.35 -2.95
C THR A 113 5.93 -3.52 -3.10
N THR A 114 7.24 -3.23 -3.14
CA THR A 114 8.29 -4.25 -3.22
C THR A 114 8.34 -5.10 -1.95
N LEU A 115 8.34 -4.46 -0.76
CA LEU A 115 8.31 -5.17 0.51
C LEU A 115 7.01 -5.95 0.67
N LEU A 116 5.86 -5.34 0.37
CA LEU A 116 4.57 -6.02 0.43
C LEU A 116 4.54 -7.26 -0.48
N SER A 117 5.01 -7.14 -1.72
CA SER A 117 5.08 -8.27 -2.66
C SER A 117 6.00 -9.40 -2.13
N ALA A 118 7.12 -9.04 -1.49
CA ALA A 118 8.04 -10.01 -0.88
C ALA A 118 7.41 -10.72 0.33
N LEU A 119 6.63 -10.00 1.15
CA LEU A 119 5.89 -10.58 2.29
C LEU A 119 4.76 -11.50 1.82
N LEU A 120 4.04 -11.14 0.77
CA LEU A 120 2.99 -11.98 0.19
C LEU A 120 3.52 -13.29 -0.39
N ALA A 121 4.79 -13.35 -0.80
CA ALA A 121 5.44 -14.59 -1.22
C ALA A 121 5.72 -15.57 -0.07
N GLU A 122 5.68 -15.10 1.19
CA GLU A 122 5.84 -15.93 2.41
C GLU A 122 4.49 -16.46 2.93
N VAL A 123 3.36 -16.12 2.29
CA VAL A 123 2.03 -16.65 2.60
C VAL A 123 1.97 -18.14 2.25
N SER A 124 1.21 -18.92 3.03
CA SER A 124 1.02 -20.35 2.74
C SER A 124 0.48 -20.58 1.33
N PRO A 125 1.04 -21.51 0.55
CA PRO A 125 0.59 -21.79 -0.82
C PRO A 125 -0.88 -22.22 -0.92
N ASP A 126 -1.47 -22.69 0.18
CA ASP A 126 -2.88 -23.09 0.25
C ASP A 126 -3.83 -21.91 0.40
N GLU A 127 -3.33 -20.72 0.77
CA GLU A 127 -4.13 -19.53 0.95
C GLU A 127 -4.39 -18.80 -0.38
N ARG A 128 -5.61 -18.29 -0.54
CA ARG A 128 -6.01 -17.47 -1.68
C ARG A 128 -5.79 -16.00 -1.40
N ILE A 129 -4.92 -15.36 -2.18
CA ILE A 129 -4.64 -13.92 -2.10
C ILE A 129 -5.44 -13.20 -3.19
N VAL A 130 -6.21 -12.17 -2.81
CA VAL A 130 -6.88 -11.28 -3.75
C VAL A 130 -6.28 -9.89 -3.60
N CYS A 131 -5.55 -9.44 -4.63
CA CYS A 131 -4.93 -8.12 -4.70
C CYS A 131 -5.85 -7.15 -5.44
N VAL A 132 -6.00 -5.95 -4.88
CA VAL A 132 -6.78 -4.86 -5.47
C VAL A 132 -5.86 -3.66 -5.63
N GLU A 133 -5.75 -3.15 -6.85
CA GLU A 133 -4.85 -2.05 -7.20
C GLU A 133 -5.49 -1.16 -8.28
N ASP A 134 -5.07 0.11 -8.34
CA ASP A 134 -5.41 0.94 -9.50
C ASP A 134 -4.69 0.46 -10.76
N THR A 135 -3.47 0.00 -10.56
CA THR A 135 -2.62 -0.57 -11.60
C THR A 135 -1.87 -1.72 -11.00
N ARG A 136 -1.76 -2.79 -11.73
CA ARG A 136 -1.05 -4.00 -11.29
C ARG A 136 0.44 -3.74 -11.12
N GLU A 137 0.88 -3.53 -9.89
CA GLU A 137 2.27 -3.41 -9.46
C GLU A 137 2.72 -4.61 -8.60
N LEU A 138 1.79 -5.25 -7.89
CA LEU A 138 2.06 -6.41 -7.05
C LEU A 138 2.20 -7.68 -7.89
N HIS A 139 3.35 -8.31 -7.80
CA HIS A 139 3.66 -9.58 -8.45
C HIS A 139 4.28 -10.56 -7.45
N PRO A 140 3.54 -10.98 -6.38
CA PRO A 140 4.07 -11.92 -5.42
C PRO A 140 4.29 -13.29 -6.04
N ARG A 141 5.37 -13.97 -5.67
CA ARG A 141 5.65 -15.36 -6.06
C ARG A 141 4.79 -16.30 -5.23
N HIS A 142 3.52 -16.41 -5.58
CA HIS A 142 2.57 -17.24 -4.87
C HIS A 142 1.65 -17.95 -5.88
N PRO A 143 1.31 -19.26 -5.68
CA PRO A 143 0.56 -20.03 -6.67
C PRO A 143 -0.90 -19.59 -6.83
N HIS A 144 -1.49 -18.97 -5.82
CA HIS A 144 -2.91 -18.62 -5.82
C HIS A 144 -3.14 -17.12 -5.60
N VAL A 145 -2.87 -16.32 -6.62
CA VAL A 145 -3.09 -14.86 -6.61
C VAL A 145 -4.11 -14.46 -7.66
N VAL A 146 -5.11 -13.71 -7.24
CA VAL A 146 -6.05 -13.02 -8.13
C VAL A 146 -5.79 -11.53 -8.04
N ALA A 147 -5.49 -10.90 -9.17
CA ALA A 147 -5.28 -9.46 -9.24
C ALA A 147 -6.48 -8.78 -9.90
N LEU A 148 -7.06 -7.82 -9.20
CA LEU A 148 -8.17 -6.98 -9.65
C LEU A 148 -7.67 -5.55 -9.78
N THR A 149 -8.07 -4.88 -10.86
CA THR A 149 -7.69 -3.48 -11.10
C THR A 149 -8.91 -2.61 -11.34
N THR A 150 -8.78 -1.35 -11.01
CA THR A 150 -9.79 -0.33 -11.32
C THR A 150 -9.87 -0.07 -12.81
N THR A 151 -10.96 0.54 -13.23
CA THR A 151 -11.16 1.01 -14.61
C THR A 151 -11.52 2.48 -14.55
N SER A 152 -10.73 3.32 -15.19
CA SER A 152 -11.09 4.74 -15.32
C SER A 152 -12.26 4.92 -16.28
N PRO A 153 -13.08 5.96 -16.10
CA PRO A 153 -14.21 6.22 -16.98
C PRO A 153 -13.75 6.40 -18.43
N ASN A 154 -14.64 6.05 -19.34
CA ASN A 154 -14.45 6.30 -20.78
C ASN A 154 -14.55 7.81 -21.10
N VAL A 155 -14.48 8.16 -22.37
CA VAL A 155 -14.53 9.56 -22.86
C VAL A 155 -15.85 10.25 -22.52
N GLU A 156 -16.92 9.48 -22.31
CA GLU A 156 -18.26 9.94 -21.95
C GLU A 156 -18.49 10.00 -20.44
N GLY A 157 -17.44 9.69 -19.63
CA GLY A 157 -17.54 9.65 -18.17
C GLY A 157 -18.22 8.39 -17.63
N GLN A 158 -18.42 7.37 -18.48
CA GLN A 158 -19.13 6.13 -18.10
C GLN A 158 -18.15 4.97 -17.89
N GLY A 159 -18.61 3.94 -17.15
CA GLY A 159 -17.87 2.68 -16.98
C GLY A 159 -16.73 2.77 -15.98
N GLU A 160 -16.70 3.77 -15.11
CA GLU A 160 -15.74 3.82 -14.01
C GLU A 160 -15.97 2.65 -13.04
N ILE A 161 -14.89 1.97 -12.66
CA ILE A 161 -14.87 0.98 -11.59
C ILE A 161 -13.85 1.46 -10.57
N THR A 162 -14.32 1.95 -9.44
CA THR A 162 -13.47 2.52 -8.39
C THR A 162 -12.77 1.44 -7.57
N LEU A 163 -11.68 1.80 -6.86
CA LEU A 163 -11.01 0.91 -5.94
C LEU A 163 -11.97 0.39 -4.85
N ARG A 164 -12.88 1.26 -4.39
CA ARG A 164 -13.94 0.93 -3.44
C ARG A 164 -14.87 -0.18 -3.97
N ASP A 165 -15.28 -0.08 -5.25
CA ASP A 165 -16.13 -1.10 -5.86
C ASP A 165 -15.42 -2.43 -5.99
N VAL A 166 -14.15 -2.41 -6.37
CA VAL A 166 -13.33 -3.63 -6.50
C VAL A 166 -13.15 -4.30 -5.13
N VAL A 167 -12.84 -3.55 -4.06
CA VAL A 167 -12.73 -4.11 -2.69
C VAL A 167 -14.02 -4.80 -2.28
N LYS A 168 -15.19 -4.22 -2.56
CA LYS A 168 -16.49 -4.87 -2.29
C LYS A 168 -16.66 -6.21 -3.01
N GLN A 169 -16.12 -6.36 -4.22
CA GLN A 169 -16.21 -7.62 -4.95
C GLN A 169 -15.30 -8.69 -4.35
N THR A 170 -14.16 -8.34 -3.75
CA THR A 170 -13.25 -9.32 -3.13
C THR A 170 -13.95 -10.15 -2.07
N LEU A 171 -14.86 -9.56 -1.30
CA LEU A 171 -15.61 -10.24 -0.24
C LEU A 171 -16.48 -11.41 -0.75
N ARG A 172 -16.80 -11.42 -2.06
CA ARG A 172 -17.56 -12.51 -2.72
C ARG A 172 -16.67 -13.54 -3.39
N MET A 173 -15.33 -13.32 -3.35
CA MET A 173 -14.37 -14.19 -4.05
C MET A 173 -13.71 -15.21 -3.12
N ARG A 174 -14.16 -15.31 -1.86
CA ARG A 174 -13.63 -16.18 -0.82
C ARG A 174 -12.10 -16.02 -0.69
N PRO A 175 -11.60 -14.82 -0.42
CA PRO A 175 -10.18 -14.61 -0.18
C PRO A 175 -9.80 -15.11 1.20
N ASP A 176 -8.61 -15.73 1.33
CA ASP A 176 -7.97 -15.91 2.63
C ASP A 176 -7.25 -14.63 3.05
N ARG A 177 -6.77 -13.85 2.06
CA ARG A 177 -6.16 -12.54 2.28
C ARG A 177 -6.62 -11.51 1.27
N ILE A 178 -7.07 -10.36 1.76
CA ILE A 178 -7.37 -9.18 0.94
C ILE A 178 -6.18 -8.24 1.02
N VAL A 179 -5.68 -7.85 -0.14
CA VAL A 179 -4.53 -6.96 -0.27
C VAL A 179 -4.92 -5.73 -1.06
N VAL A 180 -4.76 -4.54 -0.47
CA VAL A 180 -4.97 -3.27 -1.17
C VAL A 180 -3.60 -2.68 -1.49
N GLY A 181 -3.25 -2.63 -2.77
CA GLY A 181 -1.94 -2.19 -3.24
C GLY A 181 -1.56 -0.81 -2.71
N GLU A 182 -2.50 0.14 -2.71
CA GLU A 182 -2.36 1.44 -2.08
C GLU A 182 -3.71 1.93 -1.54
N ILE A 183 -3.74 2.27 -0.25
CA ILE A 183 -4.91 2.84 0.43
C ILE A 183 -4.79 4.37 0.32
N ARG A 184 -5.67 5.00 -0.47
CA ARG A 184 -5.57 6.43 -0.77
C ARG A 184 -6.90 7.19 -0.80
N GLY A 185 -8.03 6.50 -0.56
CA GLY A 185 -9.36 7.08 -0.65
C GLY A 185 -10.40 6.37 0.22
N ALA A 186 -11.64 6.46 -0.24
CA ALA A 186 -12.81 5.97 0.49
C ALA A 186 -12.85 4.44 0.67
N GLU A 187 -12.06 3.68 -0.10
CA GLU A 187 -11.93 2.22 0.03
C GLU A 187 -11.45 1.75 1.41
N ILE A 188 -10.88 2.66 2.20
CA ILE A 188 -10.45 2.36 3.58
C ILE A 188 -11.61 1.86 4.44
N GLN A 189 -12.84 2.32 4.20
CA GLN A 189 -14.04 1.89 4.92
C GLN A 189 -14.30 0.40 4.68
N GLU A 190 -14.29 -0.03 3.42
CA GLU A 190 -14.53 -1.42 3.04
C GLU A 190 -13.39 -2.33 3.47
N LEU A 191 -12.15 -1.84 3.41
CA LEU A 191 -11.00 -2.57 3.92
C LEU A 191 -11.12 -2.82 5.42
N PHE A 192 -11.41 -1.80 6.21
CA PHE A 192 -11.60 -1.98 7.66
C PHE A 192 -12.76 -2.93 7.97
N ALA A 193 -13.88 -2.81 7.25
CA ALA A 193 -15.00 -3.72 7.40
C ALA A 193 -14.59 -5.16 7.10
N ALA A 194 -13.83 -5.40 6.03
CA ALA A 194 -13.33 -6.72 5.66
C ALA A 194 -12.41 -7.31 6.75
N LEU A 195 -11.42 -6.54 7.19
CA LEU A 195 -10.45 -6.97 8.21
C LEU A 195 -11.09 -7.22 9.58
N ASN A 196 -12.18 -6.51 9.91
CA ASN A 196 -12.93 -6.69 11.15
C ASN A 196 -13.96 -7.82 11.11
N THR A 197 -14.20 -8.45 9.94
CA THR A 197 -15.23 -9.47 9.73
C THR A 197 -14.66 -10.84 9.33
N GLY A 198 -13.42 -11.15 9.73
CA GLY A 198 -12.84 -12.49 9.59
C GLY A 198 -11.95 -12.71 8.36
N HIS A 199 -11.48 -11.62 7.71
CA HIS A 199 -10.44 -11.70 6.69
C HIS A 199 -9.08 -11.43 7.31
N ASP A 200 -8.65 -12.33 8.21
CA ASP A 200 -7.40 -12.21 8.95
C ASP A 200 -6.17 -12.20 8.02
N GLY A 201 -5.16 -11.40 8.39
CA GLY A 201 -3.92 -11.31 7.61
C GLY A 201 -4.01 -10.48 6.34
N GLY A 202 -5.11 -9.75 6.14
CA GLY A 202 -5.19 -8.76 5.07
C GLY A 202 -4.20 -7.62 5.29
N CYS A 203 -3.77 -6.99 4.21
CA CYS A 203 -2.73 -5.97 4.28
C CYS A 203 -2.85 -4.96 3.13
N GLY A 204 -2.04 -3.92 3.20
CA GLY A 204 -1.99 -2.91 2.14
C GLY A 204 -0.82 -1.97 2.32
N THR A 205 -0.67 -1.01 1.39
CA THR A 205 0.27 0.08 1.57
C THR A 205 -0.46 1.40 1.82
N ILE A 206 0.17 2.28 2.58
CA ILE A 206 -0.33 3.63 2.85
C ILE A 206 0.83 4.62 2.77
N HIS A 207 0.57 5.80 2.22
CA HIS A 207 1.58 6.84 2.15
C HIS A 207 1.60 7.63 3.46
N ALA A 208 2.73 7.60 4.16
CA ALA A 208 3.00 8.41 5.36
C ALA A 208 4.50 8.63 5.49
N ASN A 209 4.92 9.73 6.14
CA ASN A 209 6.34 10.03 6.36
C ASN A 209 6.89 9.32 7.60
N GLY A 210 6.01 8.94 8.53
CA GLY A 210 6.32 8.16 9.72
C GLY A 210 5.13 7.29 10.15
N PRO A 211 5.37 6.25 10.95
CA PRO A 211 4.30 5.37 11.43
C PRO A 211 3.30 6.07 12.34
N GLU A 212 3.74 7.09 13.06
CA GLU A 212 2.91 7.92 13.95
C GLU A 212 1.85 8.73 13.19
N GLU A 213 2.08 9.02 11.90
CA GLU A 213 1.12 9.73 11.04
C GLU A 213 -0.04 8.85 10.53
N ILE A 214 0.09 7.51 10.64
CA ILE A 214 -0.88 6.57 10.07
C ILE A 214 -2.30 6.78 10.59
N PRO A 215 -2.55 6.94 11.91
CA PRO A 215 -3.91 7.16 12.40
C PRO A 215 -4.54 8.42 11.79
N ALA A 216 -3.82 9.54 11.78
CA ALA A 216 -4.30 10.80 11.19
C ALA A 216 -4.53 10.66 9.66
N ARG A 217 -3.65 9.92 8.97
CA ARG A 217 -3.83 9.63 7.56
C ARG A 217 -5.08 8.80 7.30
N CYS A 218 -5.34 7.79 8.13
CA CYS A 218 -6.57 6.99 8.05
C CYS A 218 -7.81 7.85 8.31
N GLU A 219 -7.76 8.80 9.27
CA GLU A 219 -8.86 9.73 9.53
C GLU A 219 -9.18 10.59 8.30
N ALA A 220 -8.14 11.14 7.65
CA ALA A 220 -8.31 11.93 6.43
C ALA A 220 -8.94 11.10 5.29
N LEU A 221 -8.53 9.84 5.11
CA LEU A 221 -9.09 8.94 4.10
C LEU A 221 -10.51 8.50 4.46
N GLY A 222 -10.78 8.22 5.74
CA GLY A 222 -12.11 7.88 6.23
C GLY A 222 -13.12 9.03 6.06
N ALA A 223 -12.67 10.27 6.19
CA ALA A 223 -13.52 11.44 5.92
C ALA A 223 -14.00 11.47 4.47
N MET A 224 -13.20 11.00 3.50
CA MET A 224 -13.63 10.85 2.10
C MET A 224 -14.73 9.80 1.94
N ALA A 225 -14.84 8.84 2.87
CA ALA A 225 -15.90 7.85 2.93
C ALA A 225 -17.11 8.31 3.77
N GLY A 226 -17.08 9.52 4.35
CA GLY A 226 -18.12 10.04 5.23
C GLY A 226 -18.06 9.49 6.66
N MET A 227 -16.94 8.90 7.08
CA MET A 227 -16.76 8.38 8.44
C MET A 227 -16.37 9.50 9.41
N SER A 228 -16.86 9.41 10.66
CA SER A 228 -16.36 10.29 11.71
C SER A 228 -14.94 9.88 12.15
N PRO A 229 -14.10 10.83 12.63
CA PRO A 229 -12.75 10.52 13.13
C PRO A 229 -12.75 9.44 14.22
N GLU A 230 -13.74 9.44 15.11
CA GLU A 230 -13.88 8.43 16.16
C GLU A 230 -14.16 7.04 15.59
N SER A 231 -15.06 6.94 14.60
CA SER A 231 -15.34 5.69 13.90
C SER A 231 -14.09 5.15 13.21
N VAL A 232 -13.32 6.02 12.54
CA VAL A 232 -12.07 5.62 11.88
C VAL A 232 -11.06 5.10 12.89
N ARG A 233 -10.82 5.82 13.99
CA ARG A 233 -9.90 5.39 15.05
C ARG A 233 -10.28 4.03 15.64
N THR A 234 -11.57 3.84 15.91
CA THR A 234 -12.07 2.58 16.45
C THR A 234 -11.87 1.43 15.46
N GLN A 235 -12.24 1.63 14.20
CA GLN A 235 -12.08 0.60 13.17
C GLN A 235 -10.61 0.33 12.84
N PHE A 236 -9.76 1.33 12.76
CA PHE A 236 -8.32 1.18 12.58
C PHE A 236 -7.70 0.30 13.66
N ARG A 237 -7.96 0.62 14.94
CA ARG A 237 -7.43 -0.14 16.07
C ARG A 237 -7.98 -1.58 16.14
N ALA A 238 -9.18 -1.81 15.64
CA ALA A 238 -9.73 -3.15 15.52
C ALA A 238 -9.13 -3.93 14.34
N ALA A 239 -8.95 -3.28 13.19
CA ALA A 239 -8.54 -3.90 11.94
C ALA A 239 -7.03 -4.12 11.83
N ILE A 240 -6.19 -3.11 12.14
CA ILE A 240 -4.75 -3.15 11.92
C ILE A 240 -4.03 -3.49 13.24
N ARG A 241 -3.06 -4.41 13.15
CA ARG A 241 -2.24 -4.84 14.29
C ARG A 241 -0.79 -4.38 14.18
N VAL A 242 -0.27 -4.28 12.98
CA VAL A 242 1.14 -3.96 12.74
C VAL A 242 1.29 -2.91 11.65
N VAL A 243 2.23 -2.01 11.85
CA VAL A 243 2.71 -1.03 10.86
C VAL A 243 4.18 -1.32 10.58
N VAL A 244 4.50 -1.54 9.32
CA VAL A 244 5.87 -1.76 8.82
C VAL A 244 6.26 -0.53 8.02
N HIS A 245 7.23 0.25 8.50
CA HIS A 245 7.63 1.49 7.84
C HIS A 245 8.91 1.32 7.05
N VAL A 246 8.88 1.75 5.78
CA VAL A 246 10.06 1.76 4.90
C VAL A 246 10.39 3.20 4.50
N GLU A 247 11.68 3.47 4.40
CA GLU A 247 12.17 4.77 3.96
C GLU A 247 13.18 4.65 2.83
N ARG A 248 13.41 5.76 2.16
CA ARG A 248 14.45 5.92 1.17
C ARG A 248 15.34 7.08 1.57
N THR A 249 16.54 6.75 2.01
CA THR A 249 17.65 7.70 2.23
C THR A 249 18.63 7.59 1.06
N SER A 250 19.85 7.17 1.28
CA SER A 250 20.79 6.77 0.23
C SER A 250 20.40 5.44 -0.43
N SER A 251 19.75 4.56 0.33
CA SER A 251 19.18 3.28 -0.10
C SER A 251 17.74 3.14 0.41
N ARG A 252 17.03 2.09 -0.04
CA ARG A 252 15.73 1.70 0.53
C ARG A 252 15.97 0.78 1.70
N ARG A 253 15.33 1.06 2.83
CA ARG A 253 15.48 0.23 4.03
C ARG A 253 14.18 0.11 4.83
N LEU A 254 14.04 -0.99 5.56
CA LEU A 254 13.12 -1.08 6.67
C LEU A 254 13.58 -0.08 7.75
N ALA A 255 12.74 0.88 8.07
CA ALA A 255 13.08 1.95 9.02
C ALA A 255 12.59 1.62 10.42
N SER A 256 11.37 1.10 10.53
CA SER A 256 10.79 0.78 11.82
C SER A 256 9.60 -0.17 11.70
N VAL A 257 9.28 -0.81 12.82
CA VAL A 257 8.08 -1.64 13.00
C VAL A 257 7.36 -1.18 14.24
N GLY A 258 6.06 -0.97 14.10
CA GLY A 258 5.18 -0.58 15.19
C GLY A 258 4.00 -1.52 15.32
N VAL A 259 3.41 -1.57 16.50
CA VAL A 259 2.18 -2.31 16.79
C VAL A 259 1.05 -1.36 17.15
N VAL A 260 -0.17 -1.76 16.85
CA VAL A 260 -1.40 -1.06 17.22
C VAL A 260 -2.04 -1.85 18.36
N PRO A 261 -2.00 -1.35 19.60
CA PRO A 261 -2.61 -2.05 20.73
C PRO A 261 -4.13 -2.19 20.55
N PRO A 262 -4.72 -3.36 20.86
CA PRO A 262 -6.16 -3.56 20.77
C PRO A 262 -6.94 -2.65 21.75
N VAL A 263 -8.20 -2.36 21.40
CA VAL A 263 -9.13 -1.60 22.25
C VAL A 263 -9.88 -2.58 23.16
N GLY A 264 -9.85 -2.36 24.48
CA GLY A 264 -10.72 -3.09 25.41
C GLY A 264 -10.36 -2.89 26.87
N LYS A 265 -11.36 -2.81 27.75
CA LYS A 265 -11.20 -2.74 29.21
C LYS A 265 -10.54 -4.01 29.81
N ASN A 266 -10.48 -5.10 29.06
CA ASN A 266 -9.85 -6.38 29.44
C ASN A 266 -8.58 -6.67 28.64
N SER A 267 -8.02 -5.68 27.91
CA SER A 267 -6.72 -5.90 27.32
C SER A 267 -5.70 -5.96 28.45
N SER A 268 -5.14 -7.13 28.68
CA SER A 268 -3.99 -7.35 29.61
C SER A 268 -2.76 -6.53 29.23
N PHE A 269 -2.92 -5.54 28.37
CA PHE A 269 -1.96 -4.50 28.01
C PHE A 269 -1.95 -3.34 29.05
N PHE A 270 -3.03 -3.23 29.86
CA PHE A 270 -3.09 -2.31 30.98
C PHE A 270 -3.25 -3.15 32.25
N ASP A 271 -2.41 -2.92 33.25
CA ASP A 271 -2.50 -3.61 34.53
C ASP A 271 -3.83 -3.27 35.19
N GLY A 272 -4.77 -4.24 35.22
CA GLY A 272 -6.15 -4.04 35.65
C GLY A 272 -6.34 -3.69 37.12
N ASN A 273 -5.27 -3.42 37.86
CA ASN A 273 -5.32 -3.17 39.31
C ASN A 273 -4.81 -1.76 39.72
N ARG A 274 -4.57 -0.88 38.74
CA ARG A 274 -4.22 0.52 39.03
C ARG A 274 -5.28 1.46 38.50
N ASN A 275 -5.85 2.27 39.39
CA ASN A 275 -6.73 3.41 39.06
C ASN A 275 -6.00 4.52 38.28
N ASP A 276 -4.76 4.30 37.87
CA ASP A 276 -3.95 5.22 37.12
C ASP A 276 -3.88 4.74 35.67
N GLU A 277 -4.31 5.58 34.73
CA GLU A 277 -4.24 5.42 33.29
C GLU A 277 -2.78 5.37 32.75
N GLN A 278 -1.83 4.87 33.56
CA GLN A 278 -0.44 4.75 33.12
C GLN A 278 -0.27 3.54 32.20
N PRO A 279 0.30 3.73 31.01
CA PRO A 279 0.60 2.63 30.09
C PRO A 279 1.60 1.67 30.73
N LEU A 280 1.38 0.35 30.53
CA LEU A 280 2.22 -0.73 31.05
C LEU A 280 3.69 -0.65 30.56
N TYR A 281 3.94 0.15 29.55
CA TYR A 281 5.26 0.34 28.94
C TYR A 281 5.64 1.83 28.95
N PRO A 282 6.80 2.19 29.50
CA PRO A 282 7.31 3.56 29.44
C PRO A 282 7.41 4.05 27.99
N GLY A 283 6.88 5.24 27.70
CA GLY A 283 6.88 5.80 26.34
C GLY A 283 5.67 5.46 25.46
N VAL A 284 4.76 4.60 25.93
CA VAL A 284 3.46 4.42 25.27
C VAL A 284 2.52 5.53 25.76
N SER A 285 2.26 6.53 24.91
CA SER A 285 1.27 7.55 25.24
C SER A 285 -0.13 6.93 25.25
N SER A 286 -1.03 7.47 26.09
CA SER A 286 -2.47 7.13 26.10
C SER A 286 -3.17 7.52 24.79
N SER A 287 -2.49 8.18 23.88
CA SER A 287 -2.98 8.49 22.53
C SER A 287 -3.20 7.21 21.72
N PRO A 288 -4.26 7.14 20.89
CA PRO A 288 -4.57 5.98 20.05
C PRO A 288 -3.58 5.89 18.88
N GLY A 289 -2.33 5.53 19.18
CA GLY A 289 -1.21 5.58 18.24
C GLY A 289 -0.59 4.22 17.94
N VAL A 290 0.39 4.28 17.08
CA VAL A 290 1.29 3.16 16.76
C VAL A 290 2.43 3.18 17.79
N VAL A 291 2.66 2.05 18.46
CA VAL A 291 3.75 1.88 19.43
C VAL A 291 4.93 1.25 18.71
N MET A 292 6.07 1.92 18.71
CA MET A 292 7.28 1.43 18.05
C MET A 292 7.90 0.29 18.86
N VAL A 293 8.07 -0.87 18.23
CA VAL A 293 8.67 -2.07 18.84
C VAL A 293 10.08 -2.32 18.33
N TRP A 294 10.41 -1.77 17.17
CA TRP A 294 11.74 -1.88 16.57
C TRP A 294 12.04 -0.67 15.66
N THR A 295 13.31 -0.24 15.64
CA THR A 295 13.81 0.80 14.73
C THR A 295 15.16 0.38 14.13
N ALA A 296 15.46 0.85 12.92
CA ALA A 296 16.70 0.51 12.23
C ALA A 296 17.96 0.98 12.97
N ASP A 297 17.86 2.10 13.68
CA ASP A 297 19.01 2.73 14.35
C ASP A 297 19.12 2.31 15.83
N GLY A 298 18.01 1.85 16.46
CA GLY A 298 17.96 1.48 17.89
C GLY A 298 17.69 -0.01 18.16
N GLY A 299 17.36 -0.80 17.15
CA GLY A 299 16.98 -2.20 17.32
C GLY A 299 15.62 -2.37 18.03
N ARG A 300 15.49 -3.41 18.85
CA ARG A 300 14.28 -3.69 19.66
C ARG A 300 14.14 -2.65 20.76
N THR A 301 12.94 -2.11 20.91
CA THR A 301 12.58 -1.15 21.98
C THR A 301 12.08 -1.89 23.21
N ASP A 302 11.87 -1.15 24.33
CA ASP A 302 11.25 -1.68 25.54
C ASP A 302 9.82 -2.21 25.30
N ALA A 303 9.18 -1.79 24.21
CA ALA A 303 7.86 -2.28 23.80
C ALA A 303 7.90 -3.59 22.97
N TRP A 304 9.08 -4.21 22.76
CA TRP A 304 9.20 -5.48 22.02
C TRP A 304 8.29 -6.60 22.54
N PRO A 305 8.02 -6.76 23.84
CA PRO A 305 7.07 -7.76 24.33
C PRO A 305 5.66 -7.63 23.75
N LEU A 306 5.24 -6.45 23.28
CA LEU A 306 3.95 -6.28 22.57
C LEU A 306 3.96 -7.00 21.22
N TRP A 307 5.08 -6.95 20.51
CA TRP A 307 5.27 -7.71 19.27
C TRP A 307 5.12 -9.20 19.51
N GLU A 308 5.84 -9.73 20.51
CA GLU A 308 5.78 -11.16 20.83
C GLU A 308 4.37 -11.63 21.16
N ARG A 309 3.62 -10.83 21.92
CA ARG A 309 2.24 -11.14 22.26
C ARG A 309 1.32 -11.09 21.03
N ILE A 310 1.46 -10.11 20.14
CA ILE A 310 0.60 -9.94 18.97
C ILE A 310 0.94 -10.97 17.90
N VAL A 311 2.21 -11.16 17.61
CA VAL A 311 2.67 -11.95 16.47
C VAL A 311 2.87 -13.42 16.83
N ARG A 312 3.39 -13.71 18.04
CA ARG A 312 3.67 -15.09 18.48
C ARG A 312 2.56 -15.67 19.37
N GLY A 313 1.85 -14.83 20.12
CA GLY A 313 0.71 -15.25 20.97
C GLY A 313 -0.57 -15.48 20.18
N GLY A 314 -0.68 -15.02 18.95
CA GLY A 314 -1.85 -15.19 18.07
C GLY A 314 -1.90 -16.51 17.31
N ALA A 315 -0.94 -17.41 17.50
CA ALA A 315 -0.99 -18.77 16.96
C ALA A 315 -1.94 -19.64 17.78
N ARG A 316 -3.25 -19.46 17.56
CA ARG A 316 -4.31 -20.39 18.00
C ARG A 316 -5.08 -20.89 16.80
#